data_ebd7d0d88d254b2a33972c27d0f746fc
#
_entry.id   ebd7d0d88d254b2a33972c27d0f746fc
#
_cell.length_a   1.000
_cell.length_b   1.000
_cell.length_c   1.000
_cell.angle_alpha   90.00
_cell.angle_beta   90.00
_cell.angle_gamma   90.00
#
_symmetry.space_group_name_H-M   'P 1'
#
loop_
_entity.id
_entity.type
_entity.pdbx_description
1 polymer ?
#
loop_
_entity_poly.entity_id
_entity_poly.type
_entity_poly.pdbx_seq_one_letter_code
_entity_poly.pdbx_strand_id
1 'polypeptide(L)'
;MTAVTRDLTRFVAGLSYDGLPDDVRARVKALVLDLTGIMVRARHEAESTPAMIAAAARLGLNGGACTVVGDTDGYAPPGAAMLNGTLAHSLDFDDTHASASLHPSAPIVPAALAAAEMTGADGKALIAAIVAGYEVQIRLSLALDPAAHYDRGFHPTATCGAFGAAAAAGRLLGLDPSGHANAFGIVLSKSAGSMQYLVNGAWTKRSHVGHAAMCGLIAATLAREGYQGAADALEGKWGFLHAYAPASDAKKAVDGLGRRWETMKIAVKPYPSCRYGHAPIDGILALAREHRIKADEVEEVVVGVPEPGWKLIGDPEPAKQAPKSVVDGQFSMAFCAAVTLREGGFAWDDYAHHLGDAATLALCKRVKTWVDPRAQANFPAEMSGSVKIRTARGTFETYVRVPKGEPANFLTAAELRAKFDTLAGPYLSARRRDELAAAILALEQAKDIGALLRLTRPEAAPSRRAAAAGRS
;
A
#
# COMPACT_ATOMS: atom_id res chain seq x y z
N MET A 1 0.20 -6.85 32.69
CA MET A 1 0.35 -6.06 31.44
C MET A 1 0.81 -4.67 31.82
N THR A 2 1.88 -4.23 31.24
CA THR A 2 2.40 -2.88 31.29
C THR A 2 1.49 -1.91 30.52
N ALA A 3 1.73 -0.60 30.60
CA ALA A 3 0.72 0.39 30.17
C ALA A 3 0.43 0.34 28.66
N VAL A 4 1.44 0.27 27.78
CA VAL A 4 1.26 0.39 26.32
C VAL A 4 0.57 -0.86 25.73
N THR A 5 1.06 -2.06 26.04
CA THR A 5 0.41 -3.31 25.58
C THR A 5 -1.03 -3.38 26.06
N ARG A 6 -1.28 -3.07 27.35
CA ARG A 6 -2.63 -3.07 27.91
C ARG A 6 -3.57 -2.09 27.23
N ASP A 7 -3.12 -0.86 27.00
CA ASP A 7 -3.98 0.20 26.47
C ASP A 7 -4.31 -0.05 25.00
N LEU A 8 -3.33 -0.51 24.18
CA LEU A 8 -3.58 -0.91 22.80
C LEU A 8 -4.51 -2.12 22.71
N THR A 9 -4.30 -3.16 23.52
CA THR A 9 -5.13 -4.37 23.46
C THR A 9 -6.57 -4.10 23.92
N ARG A 10 -6.78 -3.25 24.90
CA ARG A 10 -8.13 -2.78 25.31
C ARG A 10 -8.81 -1.98 24.20
N PHE A 11 -8.06 -1.09 23.56
CA PHE A 11 -8.58 -0.33 22.41
C PHE A 11 -9.02 -1.28 21.28
N VAL A 12 -8.14 -2.20 20.87
CA VAL A 12 -8.45 -3.16 19.80
C VAL A 12 -9.69 -4.00 20.12
N ALA A 13 -9.74 -4.60 21.31
CA ALA A 13 -10.87 -5.43 21.72
C ALA A 13 -12.19 -4.65 21.84
N GLY A 14 -12.12 -3.40 22.28
CA GLY A 14 -13.30 -2.54 22.48
C GLY A 14 -13.81 -1.82 21.23
N LEU A 15 -13.05 -1.83 20.13
CA LEU A 15 -13.42 -1.06 18.93
C LEU A 15 -14.61 -1.69 18.24
N SER A 16 -15.66 -0.92 17.95
CA SER A 16 -16.83 -1.36 17.20
C SER A 16 -17.08 -0.47 15.99
N TYR A 17 -17.78 -0.98 14.97
CA TYR A 17 -18.16 -0.20 13.80
C TYR A 17 -18.95 1.05 14.18
N ASP A 18 -19.92 0.93 15.09
CA ASP A 18 -20.78 2.03 15.48
C ASP A 18 -20.04 3.11 16.30
N GLY A 19 -18.91 2.77 16.93
CA GLY A 19 -18.01 3.70 17.63
C GLY A 19 -17.04 4.43 16.70
N LEU A 20 -16.96 4.10 15.40
CA LEU A 20 -16.09 4.80 14.44
C LEU A 20 -16.78 6.06 13.90
N PRO A 21 -16.04 7.17 13.70
CA PRO A 21 -16.51 8.31 12.93
C PRO A 21 -16.85 7.94 11.48
N ASP A 22 -17.80 8.63 10.87
CA ASP A 22 -18.25 8.36 9.50
C ASP A 22 -17.14 8.56 8.45
N ASP A 23 -16.30 9.56 8.64
CA ASP A 23 -15.15 9.84 7.78
C ASP A 23 -14.09 8.73 7.84
N VAL A 24 -13.87 8.14 9.02
CA VAL A 24 -12.98 6.96 9.18
C VAL A 24 -13.56 5.75 8.45
N ARG A 25 -14.87 5.49 8.60
CA ARG A 25 -15.56 4.39 7.88
C ARG A 25 -15.45 4.58 6.36
N ALA A 26 -15.69 5.81 5.87
CA ALA A 26 -15.57 6.14 4.46
C ALA A 26 -14.13 5.98 3.95
N ARG A 27 -13.13 6.42 4.75
CA ARG A 27 -11.71 6.29 4.42
C ARG A 27 -11.31 4.82 4.26
N VAL A 28 -11.69 3.94 5.17
CA VAL A 28 -11.39 2.50 5.06
C VAL A 28 -11.96 1.90 3.77
N LYS A 29 -13.21 2.20 3.42
CA LYS A 29 -13.82 1.69 2.18
C LYS A 29 -13.08 2.18 0.93
N ALA A 30 -12.64 3.42 0.92
CA ALA A 30 -11.82 3.98 -0.16
C ALA A 30 -10.46 3.26 -0.28
N LEU A 31 -9.78 3.00 0.84
CA LEU A 31 -8.50 2.27 0.87
C LEU A 31 -8.65 0.80 0.44
N VAL A 32 -9.74 0.14 0.84
CA VAL A 32 -10.04 -1.24 0.40
C VAL A 32 -10.30 -1.29 -1.10
N LEU A 33 -11.02 -0.29 -1.66
CA LEU A 33 -11.26 -0.21 -3.11
C LEU A 33 -9.95 -0.05 -3.88
N ASP A 34 -9.10 0.88 -3.43
CA ASP A 34 -7.78 1.13 -4.02
C ASP A 34 -6.92 -0.14 -4.02
N LEU A 35 -6.79 -0.75 -2.85
CA LEU A 35 -5.98 -1.96 -2.69
C LEU A 35 -6.50 -3.14 -3.52
N THR A 36 -7.83 -3.28 -3.64
CA THR A 36 -8.45 -4.36 -4.42
C THR A 36 -8.07 -4.24 -5.90
N GLY A 37 -8.10 -3.03 -6.48
CA GLY A 37 -7.66 -2.81 -7.85
C GLY A 37 -6.19 -3.19 -8.05
N ILE A 38 -5.32 -2.81 -7.10
CA ILE A 38 -3.89 -3.14 -7.11
C ILE A 38 -3.69 -4.66 -7.06
N MET A 39 -4.38 -5.36 -6.15
CA MET A 39 -4.25 -6.82 -6.03
C MET A 39 -4.74 -7.56 -7.27
N VAL A 40 -5.85 -7.14 -7.89
CA VAL A 40 -6.34 -7.72 -9.16
C VAL A 40 -5.26 -7.58 -10.24
N ARG A 41 -4.71 -6.39 -10.41
CA ARG A 41 -3.64 -6.16 -11.41
C ARG A 41 -2.40 -6.99 -11.11
N ALA A 42 -1.92 -6.96 -9.87
CA ALA A 42 -0.72 -7.67 -9.44
C ALA A 42 -0.83 -9.18 -9.59
N ARG A 43 -2.04 -9.76 -9.42
CA ARG A 43 -2.27 -11.20 -9.62
C ARG A 43 -1.85 -11.66 -11.00
N HIS A 44 -2.04 -10.83 -12.00
CA HIS A 44 -1.80 -11.17 -13.40
C HIS A 44 -0.50 -10.63 -13.98
N GLU A 45 0.03 -9.52 -13.45
CA GLU A 45 1.17 -8.81 -14.06
C GLU A 45 2.41 -8.68 -13.19
N ALA A 46 2.31 -8.90 -11.86
CA ALA A 46 3.53 -8.83 -11.06
C ALA A 46 4.43 -10.04 -11.32
N GLU A 47 5.67 -9.77 -11.72
CA GLU A 47 6.67 -10.78 -12.05
C GLU A 47 6.90 -11.85 -10.98
N SER A 48 6.72 -11.46 -9.71
CA SER A 48 6.89 -12.34 -8.55
C SER A 48 5.70 -13.29 -8.31
N THR A 49 4.52 -13.00 -8.88
CA THR A 49 3.28 -13.73 -8.59
C THR A 49 3.33 -15.22 -8.96
N PRO A 50 3.83 -15.63 -10.14
CA PRO A 50 3.90 -17.05 -10.51
C PRO A 50 4.73 -17.87 -9.51
N ALA A 51 5.87 -17.34 -9.06
CA ALA A 51 6.74 -18.01 -8.11
C ALA A 51 6.07 -18.15 -6.73
N MET A 52 5.35 -17.11 -6.28
CA MET A 52 4.65 -17.14 -5.00
C MET A 52 3.49 -18.16 -4.99
N ILE A 53 2.70 -18.22 -6.06
CA ILE A 53 1.61 -19.20 -6.20
C ILE A 53 2.16 -20.63 -6.25
N ALA A 54 3.22 -20.88 -7.03
CA ALA A 54 3.85 -22.18 -7.11
C ALA A 54 4.41 -22.63 -5.75
N ALA A 55 5.02 -21.70 -4.99
CA ALA A 55 5.51 -21.98 -3.64
C ALA A 55 4.36 -22.29 -2.68
N ALA A 56 3.27 -21.52 -2.71
CA ALA A 56 2.09 -21.77 -1.89
C ALA A 56 1.49 -23.17 -2.15
N ALA A 57 1.40 -23.58 -3.41
CA ALA A 57 0.93 -24.92 -3.77
C ALA A 57 1.85 -26.03 -3.24
N ARG A 58 3.18 -25.90 -3.38
CA ARG A 58 4.17 -26.86 -2.86
C ARG A 58 4.15 -26.97 -1.33
N LEU A 59 3.80 -25.89 -0.64
CA LEU A 59 3.69 -25.84 0.82
C LEU A 59 2.32 -26.30 1.33
N GLY A 60 1.41 -26.75 0.45
CA GLY A 60 0.06 -27.19 0.83
C GLY A 60 -0.84 -26.05 1.31
N LEU A 61 -0.60 -24.82 0.88
CA LEU A 61 -1.38 -23.64 1.23
C LEU A 61 -2.53 -23.35 0.25
N ASN A 62 -2.70 -24.15 -0.80
CA ASN A 62 -3.84 -24.16 -1.73
C ASN A 62 -4.93 -25.14 -1.28
N GLY A 63 -6.08 -25.16 -1.97
CA GLY A 63 -7.18 -26.10 -1.74
C GLY A 63 -8.06 -25.78 -0.52
N GLY A 64 -7.93 -24.60 0.08
CA GLY A 64 -8.79 -24.13 1.16
C GLY A 64 -10.00 -23.31 0.70
N ALA A 65 -10.72 -22.70 1.65
CA ALA A 65 -11.93 -21.93 1.40
C ALA A 65 -11.69 -20.41 1.23
N CYS A 66 -10.51 -19.91 1.59
CA CYS A 66 -10.22 -18.48 1.50
C CYS A 66 -9.83 -18.06 0.08
N THR A 67 -10.14 -16.82 -0.26
CA THR A 67 -9.97 -16.23 -1.59
C THR A 67 -8.65 -15.46 -1.71
N VAL A 68 -7.91 -15.72 -2.77
CA VAL A 68 -6.88 -14.80 -3.26
C VAL A 68 -7.51 -13.91 -4.34
N VAL A 69 -7.35 -12.59 -4.17
CA VAL A 69 -7.95 -11.58 -5.07
C VAL A 69 -7.45 -11.78 -6.49
N GLY A 70 -8.36 -11.82 -7.45
CA GLY A 70 -8.04 -12.06 -8.87
C GLY A 70 -7.72 -13.52 -9.21
N ASP A 71 -7.85 -14.46 -8.26
CA ASP A 71 -7.62 -15.89 -8.49
C ASP A 71 -8.94 -16.68 -8.48
N THR A 72 -8.95 -17.81 -9.18
CA THR A 72 -10.09 -18.76 -9.20
C THR A 72 -9.97 -19.85 -8.17
N ASP A 73 -8.76 -20.15 -7.71
CA ASP A 73 -8.47 -21.22 -6.76
C ASP A 73 -8.79 -20.79 -5.33
N GLY A 74 -9.06 -21.79 -4.47
CA GLY A 74 -9.19 -21.60 -3.04
C GLY A 74 -7.87 -21.87 -2.30
N TYR A 75 -7.67 -21.19 -1.18
CA TYR A 75 -6.43 -21.27 -0.40
C TYR A 75 -6.72 -21.51 1.09
N ALA A 76 -5.77 -22.12 1.78
CA ALA A 76 -5.76 -22.13 3.23
C ALA A 76 -5.63 -20.69 3.76
N PRO A 77 -6.22 -20.34 4.91
CA PRO A 77 -6.22 -18.95 5.41
C PRO A 77 -4.82 -18.29 5.47
N PRO A 78 -3.75 -18.96 5.98
CA PRO A 78 -2.42 -18.39 5.97
C PRO A 78 -1.87 -18.14 4.56
N GLY A 79 -2.22 -19.03 3.62
CA GLY A 79 -1.85 -18.89 2.20
C GLY A 79 -2.53 -17.69 1.55
N ALA A 80 -3.84 -17.51 1.79
CA ALA A 80 -4.61 -16.37 1.29
C ALA A 80 -4.07 -15.05 1.85
N ALA A 81 -3.80 -14.96 3.16
CA ALA A 81 -3.22 -13.78 3.78
C ALA A 81 -1.84 -13.45 3.18
N MET A 82 -0.96 -14.46 3.01
CA MET A 82 0.36 -14.30 2.43
C MET A 82 0.31 -13.82 0.98
N LEU A 83 -0.48 -14.47 0.15
CA LEU A 83 -0.57 -14.15 -1.26
C LEU A 83 -1.21 -12.78 -1.48
N ASN A 84 -2.35 -12.49 -0.86
CA ASN A 84 -3.00 -11.18 -0.97
C ASN A 84 -2.10 -10.05 -0.47
N GLY A 85 -1.37 -10.23 0.66
CA GLY A 85 -0.43 -9.24 1.16
C GLY A 85 0.74 -9.00 0.21
N THR A 86 1.25 -10.05 -0.44
CA THR A 86 2.29 -9.92 -1.46
C THR A 86 1.75 -9.20 -2.70
N LEU A 87 0.55 -9.54 -3.18
CA LEU A 87 -0.10 -8.88 -4.31
C LEU A 87 -0.35 -7.39 -4.02
N ALA A 88 -0.84 -7.09 -2.82
CA ALA A 88 -1.12 -5.73 -2.38
C ALA A 88 0.09 -4.79 -2.50
N HIS A 89 1.31 -5.32 -2.29
CA HIS A 89 2.56 -4.55 -2.31
C HIS A 89 3.41 -4.73 -3.59
N SER A 90 2.94 -5.55 -4.54
CA SER A 90 3.76 -5.94 -5.69
C SER A 90 3.94 -4.86 -6.75
N LEU A 91 3.03 -3.90 -6.85
CA LEU A 91 3.11 -2.82 -7.83
C LEU A 91 3.72 -1.53 -7.28
N ASP A 92 4.07 -1.48 -5.99
CA ASP A 92 4.50 -0.26 -5.27
C ASP A 92 3.51 0.91 -5.46
N PHE A 93 2.23 0.59 -5.60
CA PHE A 93 1.13 1.52 -5.89
C PHE A 93 0.12 1.64 -4.75
N ASP A 94 0.36 0.90 -3.67
CA ASP A 94 -0.42 0.87 -2.45
C ASP A 94 -0.22 2.12 -1.59
N ASP A 95 -1.14 2.32 -0.67
CA ASP A 95 -1.22 3.48 0.21
C ASP A 95 0.01 3.64 1.12
N THR A 96 0.15 4.83 1.69
CA THR A 96 1.30 5.17 2.55
C THR A 96 0.88 6.05 3.71
N HIS A 97 1.62 5.96 4.83
CA HIS A 97 1.53 6.92 5.93
C HIS A 97 2.89 7.63 6.07
N ALA A 98 2.93 8.95 5.78
CA ALA A 98 4.19 9.69 5.68
C ALA A 98 5.01 9.63 6.96
N SER A 99 4.45 10.12 8.06
CA SER A 99 5.17 10.23 9.33
C SER A 99 5.57 8.89 9.95
N ALA A 100 4.83 7.80 9.64
CA ALA A 100 5.16 6.45 10.07
C ALA A 100 6.06 5.71 9.06
N SER A 101 6.29 6.28 7.88
CA SER A 101 7.14 5.72 6.82
C SER A 101 6.80 4.27 6.46
N LEU A 102 5.51 3.95 6.31
CA LEU A 102 5.04 2.60 6.03
C LEU A 102 3.80 2.57 5.12
N HIS A 103 3.45 1.37 4.66
CA HIS A 103 2.28 1.07 3.85
C HIS A 103 1.23 0.34 4.71
N PRO A 104 0.12 1.00 5.10
CA PRO A 104 -0.81 0.43 6.08
C PRO A 104 -1.64 -0.74 5.54
N SER A 105 -2.27 -0.56 4.37
CA SER A 105 -3.28 -1.52 3.91
C SER A 105 -2.72 -2.88 3.52
N ALA A 106 -1.50 -2.90 2.98
CA ALA A 106 -0.95 -4.10 2.39
C ALA A 106 -0.79 -5.31 3.36
N PRO A 107 -0.38 -5.18 4.63
CA PRO A 107 -0.41 -6.29 5.58
C PRO A 107 -1.76 -6.47 6.27
N ILE A 108 -2.51 -5.38 6.49
CA ILE A 108 -3.69 -5.39 7.37
C ILE A 108 -4.92 -5.94 6.67
N VAL A 109 -5.26 -5.41 5.49
CA VAL A 109 -6.46 -5.82 4.75
C VAL A 109 -6.42 -7.31 4.40
N PRO A 110 -5.33 -7.88 3.86
CA PRO A 110 -5.24 -9.31 3.57
C PRO A 110 -5.42 -10.22 4.79
N ALA A 111 -4.83 -9.87 5.93
CA ALA A 111 -5.01 -10.62 7.17
C ALA A 111 -6.46 -10.55 7.66
N ALA A 112 -7.08 -9.36 7.58
CA ALA A 112 -8.48 -9.16 7.95
C ALA A 112 -9.44 -9.91 7.01
N LEU A 113 -9.21 -9.89 5.70
CA LEU A 113 -10.02 -10.63 4.73
C LEU A 113 -9.98 -12.13 5.00
N ALA A 114 -8.79 -12.71 5.18
CA ALA A 114 -8.65 -14.13 5.49
C ALA A 114 -9.32 -14.49 6.82
N ALA A 115 -9.16 -13.68 7.86
CA ALA A 115 -9.84 -13.88 9.14
C ALA A 115 -11.37 -13.76 9.03
N ALA A 116 -11.86 -12.83 8.21
CA ALA A 116 -13.30 -12.65 7.98
C ALA A 116 -13.92 -13.89 7.27
N GLU A 117 -13.23 -14.42 6.25
CA GLU A 117 -13.68 -15.65 5.60
C GLU A 117 -13.64 -16.87 6.56
N MET A 118 -12.63 -16.97 7.45
CA MET A 118 -12.54 -18.02 8.47
C MET A 118 -13.70 -17.99 9.47
N THR A 119 -14.17 -16.79 9.83
CA THR A 119 -15.15 -16.62 10.91
C THR A 119 -16.57 -16.36 10.42
N GLY A 120 -16.75 -16.12 9.11
CA GLY A 120 -18.03 -15.65 8.56
C GLY A 120 -18.40 -14.26 9.02
N ALA A 121 -17.42 -13.41 9.33
CA ALA A 121 -17.65 -12.05 9.81
C ALA A 121 -18.29 -11.16 8.72
N ASP A 122 -19.14 -10.24 9.15
CA ASP A 122 -19.77 -9.26 8.26
C ASP A 122 -18.86 -8.06 7.97
N GLY A 123 -19.30 -7.19 7.04
CA GLY A 123 -18.53 -6.03 6.63
C GLY A 123 -18.35 -4.96 7.72
N LYS A 124 -19.26 -4.86 8.69
CA LYS A 124 -19.10 -3.95 9.84
C LYS A 124 -17.94 -4.41 10.72
N ALA A 125 -17.90 -5.71 11.04
CA ALA A 125 -16.80 -6.31 11.79
C ALA A 125 -15.47 -6.17 11.05
N LEU A 126 -15.45 -6.37 9.73
CA LEU A 126 -14.27 -6.21 8.89
C LEU A 126 -13.74 -4.76 8.91
N ILE A 127 -14.60 -3.75 8.75
CA ILE A 127 -14.18 -2.33 8.81
C ILE A 127 -13.53 -2.02 10.17
N ALA A 128 -14.17 -2.41 11.28
CA ALA A 128 -13.63 -2.17 12.61
C ALA A 128 -12.28 -2.88 12.84
N ALA A 129 -12.13 -4.09 12.31
CA ALA A 129 -10.88 -4.85 12.38
C ALA A 129 -9.75 -4.20 11.57
N ILE A 130 -10.04 -3.72 10.37
CA ILE A 130 -9.05 -3.00 9.53
C ILE A 130 -8.58 -1.73 10.25
N VAL A 131 -9.50 -0.92 10.82
CA VAL A 131 -9.12 0.28 11.60
C VAL A 131 -8.25 -0.10 12.79
N ALA A 132 -8.60 -1.13 13.55
CA ALA A 132 -7.79 -1.60 14.67
C ALA A 132 -6.36 -1.95 14.22
N GLY A 133 -6.22 -2.63 13.09
CA GLY A 133 -4.93 -2.98 12.50
C GLY A 133 -4.12 -1.75 12.09
N TYR A 134 -4.74 -0.78 11.41
CA TYR A 134 -4.08 0.47 11.00
C TYR A 134 -3.58 1.26 12.21
N GLU A 135 -4.43 1.46 13.22
CA GLU A 135 -4.05 2.21 14.41
C GLU A 135 -2.88 1.54 15.15
N VAL A 136 -2.87 0.21 15.28
CA VAL A 136 -1.76 -0.51 15.91
C VAL A 136 -0.47 -0.37 15.08
N GLN A 137 -0.51 -0.68 13.79
CA GLN A 137 0.67 -0.64 12.93
C GLN A 137 1.31 0.74 12.88
N ILE A 138 0.50 1.77 12.59
CA ILE A 138 0.98 3.14 12.41
C ILE A 138 1.56 3.67 13.71
N ARG A 139 0.84 3.50 14.82
CA ARG A 139 1.26 3.98 16.14
C ARG A 139 2.53 3.31 16.66
N LEU A 140 2.70 2.03 16.38
CA LEU A 140 3.94 1.33 16.72
C LEU A 140 5.13 1.89 15.92
N SER A 141 4.97 2.18 14.65
CA SER A 141 6.03 2.80 13.86
C SER A 141 6.37 4.20 14.35
N LEU A 142 5.37 5.03 14.66
CA LEU A 142 5.59 6.36 15.24
C LEU A 142 6.33 6.30 16.59
N ALA A 143 6.10 5.25 17.38
CA ALA A 143 6.76 5.03 18.65
C ALA A 143 8.22 4.56 18.52
N LEU A 144 8.55 3.85 17.43
CA LEU A 144 9.91 3.35 17.16
C LEU A 144 10.90 4.41 16.68
N ASP A 145 10.48 5.60 16.27
CA ASP A 145 11.24 6.49 15.41
C ASP A 145 11.53 5.83 14.03
N PRO A 146 10.70 6.10 13.01
CA PRO A 146 10.82 5.43 11.72
C PRO A 146 12.19 5.58 11.05
N ALA A 147 12.86 6.73 11.20
CA ALA A 147 14.17 6.96 10.59
C ALA A 147 15.24 6.03 11.21
N ALA A 148 15.31 5.98 12.54
CA ALA A 148 16.23 5.11 13.24
C ALA A 148 15.97 3.62 12.97
N HIS A 149 14.70 3.25 12.79
CA HIS A 149 14.32 1.89 12.43
C HIS A 149 14.79 1.50 11.02
N TYR A 150 14.62 2.41 10.03
CA TYR A 150 15.17 2.25 8.68
C TYR A 150 16.70 2.15 8.67
N ASP A 151 17.40 3.02 9.40
CA ASP A 151 18.85 3.05 9.46
C ASP A 151 19.42 1.74 10.02
N ARG A 152 18.67 1.05 10.87
CA ARG A 152 19.00 -0.31 11.34
C ARG A 152 18.73 -1.40 10.31
N GLY A 153 18.17 -1.06 9.14
CA GLY A 153 17.89 -1.99 8.06
C GLY A 153 16.58 -2.76 8.21
N PHE A 154 15.63 -2.25 8.99
CA PHE A 154 14.29 -2.86 9.11
C PHE A 154 13.26 -2.16 8.21
N HIS A 155 12.30 -2.93 7.70
CA HIS A 155 11.17 -2.45 6.91
C HIS A 155 9.92 -2.26 7.80
N PRO A 156 9.54 -1.02 8.18
CA PRO A 156 8.45 -0.78 9.14
C PRO A 156 7.11 -1.37 8.70
N THR A 157 6.83 -1.38 7.39
CA THR A 157 5.61 -1.99 6.83
C THR A 157 5.47 -3.45 7.26
N ALA A 158 6.57 -4.19 7.31
CA ALA A 158 6.54 -5.59 7.70
C ALA A 158 6.60 -5.76 9.23
N THR A 159 7.56 -5.10 9.89
CA THR A 159 7.79 -5.29 11.32
C THR A 159 6.61 -4.81 12.16
N CYS A 160 6.12 -3.59 11.92
CA CYS A 160 4.91 -3.07 12.59
C CYS A 160 3.63 -3.71 12.02
N GLY A 161 3.64 -4.06 10.72
CA GLY A 161 2.50 -4.68 10.03
C GLY A 161 2.10 -6.02 10.60
N ALA A 162 3.05 -6.81 11.09
CA ALA A 162 2.76 -8.09 11.73
C ALA A 162 1.88 -7.92 13.00
N PHE A 163 2.14 -6.88 13.80
CA PHE A 163 1.29 -6.54 14.96
C PHE A 163 -0.08 -6.01 14.54
N GLY A 164 -0.13 -5.13 13.53
CA GLY A 164 -1.38 -4.65 13.00
C GLY A 164 -2.24 -5.77 12.41
N ALA A 165 -1.64 -6.71 11.68
CA ALA A 165 -2.32 -7.89 11.16
C ALA A 165 -2.83 -8.80 12.29
N ALA A 166 -2.05 -8.97 13.37
CA ALA A 166 -2.50 -9.71 14.55
C ALA A 166 -3.67 -9.02 15.26
N ALA A 167 -3.67 -7.68 15.33
CA ALA A 167 -4.76 -6.89 15.89
C ALA A 167 -6.05 -7.07 15.04
N ALA A 168 -5.95 -6.92 13.72
CA ALA A 168 -7.10 -7.07 12.83
C ALA A 168 -7.67 -8.48 12.84
N ALA A 169 -6.83 -9.50 12.69
CA ALA A 169 -7.26 -10.91 12.74
C ALA A 169 -7.81 -11.28 14.11
N GLY A 170 -7.15 -10.89 15.19
CA GLY A 170 -7.59 -11.15 16.56
C GLY A 170 -8.96 -10.55 16.87
N ARG A 171 -9.23 -9.35 16.35
CA ARG A 171 -10.55 -8.70 16.46
C ARG A 171 -11.65 -9.56 15.82
N LEU A 172 -11.42 -10.07 14.62
CA LEU A 172 -12.36 -10.93 13.91
C LEU A 172 -12.50 -12.32 14.55
N LEU A 173 -11.43 -12.83 15.14
CA LEU A 173 -11.43 -14.06 15.91
C LEU A 173 -12.05 -13.90 17.31
N GLY A 174 -12.47 -12.70 17.73
CA GLY A 174 -13.13 -12.46 19.00
C GLY A 174 -12.20 -12.48 20.22
N LEU A 175 -10.93 -12.15 20.06
CA LEU A 175 -9.99 -12.06 21.17
C LEU A 175 -10.36 -10.95 22.14
N ASP A 176 -10.31 -11.24 23.42
CA ASP A 176 -10.37 -10.26 24.50
C ASP A 176 -9.01 -9.52 24.65
N PRO A 177 -8.87 -8.50 25.54
CA PRO A 177 -7.60 -7.81 25.72
C PRO A 177 -6.43 -8.73 26.10
N SER A 178 -6.68 -9.82 26.85
CA SER A 178 -5.65 -10.80 27.21
C SER A 178 -5.23 -11.63 26.00
N GLY A 179 -6.20 -12.09 25.20
CA GLY A 179 -5.95 -12.78 23.94
C GLY A 179 -5.14 -11.94 22.96
N HIS A 180 -5.47 -10.65 22.83
CA HIS A 180 -4.67 -9.73 22.01
C HIS A 180 -3.24 -9.54 22.54
N ALA A 181 -3.03 -9.50 23.87
CA ALA A 181 -1.70 -9.43 24.44
C ALA A 181 -0.89 -10.70 24.11
N ASN A 182 -1.51 -11.88 24.20
CA ASN A 182 -0.89 -13.13 23.76
C ASN A 182 -0.56 -13.11 22.27
N ALA A 183 -1.47 -12.65 21.40
CA ALA A 183 -1.21 -12.53 19.97
C ALA A 183 -0.01 -11.59 19.68
N PHE A 184 0.10 -10.46 20.38
CA PHE A 184 1.25 -9.56 20.26
C PHE A 184 2.55 -10.21 20.74
N GLY A 185 2.52 -10.97 21.84
CA GLY A 185 3.68 -11.73 22.33
C GLY A 185 4.13 -12.82 21.38
N ILE A 186 3.21 -13.48 20.69
CA ILE A 186 3.51 -14.52 19.70
C ILE A 186 4.08 -13.88 18.43
N VAL A 187 3.48 -12.79 17.93
CA VAL A 187 3.90 -12.16 16.68
C VAL A 187 5.23 -11.40 16.82
N LEU A 188 5.61 -10.96 18.01
CA LEU A 188 6.92 -10.36 18.29
C LEU A 188 8.06 -11.24 17.76
N SER A 189 8.00 -12.55 17.98
CA SER A 189 9.02 -13.50 17.51
C SER A 189 8.92 -13.81 16.00
N LYS A 190 7.98 -13.22 15.28
CA LYS A 190 7.75 -13.40 13.85
C LYS A 190 7.81 -12.09 13.07
N SER A 191 8.00 -10.97 13.77
CA SER A 191 8.13 -9.64 13.19
C SER A 191 9.49 -9.52 12.51
N ALA A 192 9.49 -9.46 11.17
CA ALA A 192 10.71 -9.47 10.35
C ALA A 192 10.54 -8.61 9.10
N GLY A 193 11.66 -8.28 8.46
CA GLY A 193 11.70 -7.54 7.20
C GLY A 193 13.02 -6.75 7.07
N SER A 194 13.97 -7.28 6.27
CA SER A 194 15.26 -6.64 6.02
C SER A 194 15.19 -5.70 4.83
N MET A 195 15.80 -4.53 4.91
CA MET A 195 15.95 -3.57 3.82
C MET A 195 17.00 -3.97 2.77
N GLN A 196 17.68 -5.13 2.93
CA GLN A 196 18.73 -5.58 2.02
C GLN A 196 18.28 -5.68 0.55
N TYR A 197 16.99 -5.84 0.29
CA TYR A 197 16.43 -5.86 -1.06
C TYR A 197 16.72 -4.59 -1.89
N LEU A 198 16.98 -3.45 -1.24
CA LEU A 198 17.30 -2.20 -1.93
C LEU A 198 18.64 -2.26 -2.66
N VAL A 199 19.56 -3.14 -2.24
CA VAL A 199 20.91 -3.22 -2.81
C VAL A 199 20.91 -3.81 -4.22
N ASN A 200 19.97 -4.73 -4.51
CA ASN A 200 19.94 -5.47 -5.77
C ASN A 200 18.54 -5.56 -6.42
N GLY A 201 17.55 -4.81 -5.92
CA GLY A 201 16.20 -4.81 -6.47
C GLY A 201 15.45 -6.14 -6.29
N ALA A 202 15.75 -6.89 -5.21
CA ALA A 202 15.11 -8.18 -4.96
C ALA A 202 13.61 -8.05 -4.67
N TRP A 203 12.85 -9.09 -4.99
CA TRP A 203 11.39 -9.14 -4.77
C TRP A 203 10.97 -9.30 -3.31
N THR A 204 11.92 -9.50 -2.40
CA THR A 204 11.65 -9.76 -0.97
C THR A 204 10.88 -8.62 -0.30
N LYS A 205 10.99 -7.36 -0.77
CA LYS A 205 10.12 -6.26 -0.31
C LYS A 205 8.63 -6.65 -0.36
N ARG A 206 8.20 -7.23 -1.48
CA ARG A 206 6.80 -7.61 -1.74
C ARG A 206 6.34 -8.72 -0.80
N SER A 207 7.17 -9.75 -0.61
CA SER A 207 6.86 -10.89 0.26
C SER A 207 6.91 -10.57 1.76
N HIS A 208 7.65 -9.53 2.19
CA HIS A 208 7.67 -9.09 3.59
C HIS A 208 6.27 -8.81 4.12
N VAL A 209 5.46 -8.17 3.30
CA VAL A 209 4.11 -7.72 3.66
C VAL A 209 3.15 -8.91 3.72
N GLY A 210 3.25 -9.82 2.75
CA GLY A 210 2.51 -11.08 2.79
C GLY A 210 2.90 -11.94 3.99
N HIS A 211 4.18 -11.98 4.34
CA HIS A 211 4.66 -12.67 5.55
C HIS A 211 4.09 -12.02 6.82
N ALA A 212 4.07 -10.69 6.90
CA ALA A 212 3.49 -9.98 8.04
C ALA A 212 1.99 -10.29 8.22
N ALA A 213 1.22 -10.29 7.12
CA ALA A 213 -0.20 -10.65 7.12
C ALA A 213 -0.41 -12.10 7.61
N MET A 214 0.34 -13.05 7.06
CA MET A 214 0.32 -14.46 7.46
C MET A 214 0.68 -14.66 8.94
N CYS A 215 1.79 -14.05 9.39
CA CYS A 215 2.26 -14.19 10.75
C CYS A 215 1.30 -13.58 11.77
N GLY A 216 0.68 -12.44 11.45
CA GLY A 216 -0.36 -11.83 12.28
C GLY A 216 -1.58 -12.73 12.43
N LEU A 217 -2.08 -13.31 11.33
CA LEU A 217 -3.19 -14.25 11.35
C LEU A 217 -2.86 -15.50 12.17
N ILE A 218 -1.68 -16.10 11.98
CA ILE A 218 -1.22 -17.27 12.75
C ILE A 218 -1.13 -16.94 14.24
N ALA A 219 -0.57 -15.77 14.59
CA ALA A 219 -0.42 -15.38 15.99
C ALA A 219 -1.77 -15.19 16.69
N ALA A 220 -2.72 -14.54 16.02
CA ALA A 220 -4.08 -14.36 16.52
C ALA A 220 -4.81 -15.71 16.68
N THR A 221 -4.63 -16.63 15.72
CA THR A 221 -5.22 -17.98 15.80
C THR A 221 -4.63 -18.79 16.95
N LEU A 222 -3.30 -18.78 17.12
CA LEU A 222 -2.65 -19.45 18.25
C LEU A 222 -3.13 -18.90 19.60
N ALA A 223 -3.26 -17.58 19.72
CA ALA A 223 -3.77 -16.95 20.94
C ALA A 223 -5.23 -17.34 21.23
N ARG A 224 -6.07 -17.48 20.20
CA ARG A 224 -7.45 -17.96 20.34
C ARG A 224 -7.51 -19.38 20.88
N GLU A 225 -6.59 -20.25 20.47
CA GLU A 225 -6.49 -21.63 20.93
C GLU A 225 -5.77 -21.75 22.29
N GLY A 226 -5.48 -20.62 22.96
CA GLY A 226 -4.91 -20.59 24.32
C GLY A 226 -3.38 -20.63 24.38
N TYR A 227 -2.67 -20.52 23.23
CA TYR A 227 -1.22 -20.41 23.26
C TYR A 227 -0.80 -19.08 23.87
N GLN A 228 0.13 -19.13 24.84
CA GLN A 228 0.57 -17.96 25.59
C GLN A 228 1.76 -17.26 24.92
N GLY A 229 1.65 -15.94 24.74
CA GLY A 229 2.72 -15.05 24.32
C GLY A 229 3.28 -14.22 25.47
N ALA A 230 4.35 -13.48 25.22
CA ALA A 230 4.90 -12.55 26.20
C ALA A 230 3.92 -11.39 26.47
N ALA A 231 3.51 -11.22 27.74
CA ALA A 231 2.43 -10.28 28.12
C ALA A 231 2.80 -8.79 27.93
N ASP A 232 4.10 -8.47 27.93
CA ASP A 232 4.68 -7.13 27.79
C ASP A 232 5.44 -6.99 26.46
N ALA A 233 4.88 -7.58 25.39
CA ALA A 233 5.51 -7.69 24.08
C ALA A 233 6.02 -6.38 23.48
N LEU A 234 5.39 -5.25 23.79
CA LEU A 234 5.75 -3.96 23.21
C LEU A 234 6.83 -3.25 24.02
N GLU A 235 6.60 -3.03 25.30
CA GLU A 235 7.44 -2.22 26.18
C GLU A 235 8.32 -3.03 27.15
N GLY A 236 8.27 -4.35 27.11
CA GLY A 236 9.07 -5.24 27.95
C GLY A 236 10.58 -5.09 27.72
N LYS A 237 11.40 -5.61 28.64
CA LYS A 237 12.88 -5.57 28.56
C LYS A 237 13.43 -6.01 27.20
N TRP A 238 12.80 -7.01 26.58
CA TRP A 238 13.13 -7.56 25.26
C TRP A 238 12.00 -7.35 24.27
N GLY A 239 11.11 -6.38 24.58
CA GLY A 239 9.94 -6.05 23.78
C GLY A 239 10.29 -5.34 22.48
N PHE A 240 9.27 -5.17 21.63
CA PHE A 240 9.40 -4.61 20.30
C PHE A 240 10.06 -3.22 20.26
N LEU A 241 9.61 -2.32 21.15
CA LEU A 241 10.11 -0.94 21.20
C LEU A 241 11.59 -0.87 21.63
N HIS A 242 12.08 -1.84 22.42
CA HIS A 242 13.49 -1.92 22.82
C HIS A 242 14.33 -2.61 21.73
N ALA A 243 13.86 -3.74 21.20
CA ALA A 243 14.66 -4.57 20.31
C ALA A 243 14.87 -3.97 18.92
N TYR A 244 13.88 -3.21 18.42
CA TYR A 244 13.84 -2.75 17.03
C TYR A 244 14.24 -1.29 16.81
N ALA A 245 14.47 -0.52 17.85
CA ALA A 245 14.96 0.86 17.76
C ALA A 245 15.95 1.20 18.90
N PRO A 246 16.97 2.04 18.63
CA PRO A 246 17.92 2.47 19.66
C PRO A 246 17.30 3.41 20.69
N ALA A 247 16.28 4.16 20.28
CA ALA A 247 15.45 5.02 21.13
C ALA A 247 14.01 4.95 20.63
N SER A 248 13.08 4.77 21.55
CA SER A 248 11.65 4.70 21.26
C SER A 248 10.89 5.58 22.23
N ASP A 249 9.74 6.11 21.80
CA ASP A 249 8.80 6.84 22.65
C ASP A 249 7.48 6.06 22.73
N ALA A 250 7.38 5.22 23.72
CA ALA A 250 6.22 4.37 23.96
C ALA A 250 4.89 5.16 24.11
N LYS A 251 4.96 6.45 24.53
CA LYS A 251 3.78 7.31 24.68
C LYS A 251 3.10 7.56 23.32
N LYS A 252 3.87 7.66 22.23
CA LYS A 252 3.33 7.87 20.88
C LYS A 252 2.41 6.75 20.44
N ALA A 253 2.60 5.52 20.92
CA ALA A 253 1.75 4.38 20.59
C ALA A 253 0.31 4.56 21.12
N VAL A 254 0.12 5.29 22.19
CA VAL A 254 -1.19 5.43 22.87
C VAL A 254 -1.73 6.86 22.91
N ASP A 255 -0.94 7.86 22.48
CA ASP A 255 -1.34 9.26 22.53
C ASP A 255 -2.56 9.54 21.64
N GLY A 256 -3.63 10.06 22.24
CA GLY A 256 -4.89 10.33 21.55
C GLY A 256 -5.60 9.09 20.99
N LEU A 257 -5.29 7.90 21.49
CA LEU A 257 -5.91 6.63 21.06
C LEU A 257 -7.44 6.69 21.21
N GLY A 258 -8.18 6.33 20.14
CA GLY A 258 -9.64 6.43 20.09
C GLY A 258 -10.21 7.83 19.92
N ARG A 259 -9.37 8.87 19.84
CA ARG A 259 -9.78 10.28 19.63
C ARG A 259 -9.13 10.89 18.39
N ARG A 260 -7.88 10.57 18.12
CA ARG A 260 -7.16 10.89 16.88
C ARG A 260 -6.98 9.60 16.09
N TRP A 261 -7.38 9.64 14.85
CA TRP A 261 -7.35 8.49 13.94
C TRP A 261 -6.17 8.64 12.98
N GLU A 262 -5.13 7.83 13.17
CA GLU A 262 -4.00 7.79 12.22
C GLU A 262 -4.45 7.25 10.86
N THR A 263 -5.52 6.45 10.82
CA THR A 263 -6.22 6.03 9.61
C THR A 263 -6.51 7.18 8.65
N MET A 264 -6.86 8.37 9.18
CA MET A 264 -7.18 9.55 8.38
C MET A 264 -5.95 10.21 7.73
N LYS A 265 -4.74 9.84 8.17
CA LYS A 265 -3.47 10.33 7.63
C LYS A 265 -2.87 9.39 6.58
N ILE A 266 -3.58 8.34 6.19
CA ILE A 266 -3.18 7.45 5.10
C ILE A 266 -3.42 8.15 3.78
N ALA A 267 -2.38 8.22 2.94
CA ALA A 267 -2.37 8.77 1.60
C ALA A 267 -2.50 7.65 0.56
N VAL A 268 -3.20 7.91 -0.54
CA VAL A 268 -3.28 7.01 -1.71
C VAL A 268 -2.37 7.52 -2.81
N LYS A 269 -1.61 6.64 -3.44
CA LYS A 269 -0.77 7.01 -4.59
C LYS A 269 -1.63 7.20 -5.85
N PRO A 270 -1.65 8.39 -6.49
CA PRO A 270 -2.32 8.57 -7.78
C PRO A 270 -1.48 8.05 -8.96
N TYR A 271 -0.16 7.91 -8.77
CA TYR A 271 0.81 7.49 -9.78
C TYR A 271 1.56 6.24 -9.32
N PRO A 272 1.86 5.28 -10.23
CA PRO A 272 2.53 4.01 -9.90
C PRO A 272 4.05 4.17 -9.72
N SER A 273 4.48 5.10 -8.89
CA SER A 273 5.90 5.42 -8.69
C SER A 273 6.24 5.78 -7.24
N CYS A 274 7.52 6.02 -6.99
CA CYS A 274 7.98 6.50 -5.69
C CYS A 274 7.29 7.82 -5.31
N ARG A 275 6.76 7.90 -4.10
CA ARG A 275 5.97 9.04 -3.61
C ARG A 275 6.69 10.39 -3.70
N TYR A 276 8.01 10.42 -3.58
CA TYR A 276 8.79 11.66 -3.72
C TYR A 276 8.64 12.33 -5.10
N GLY A 277 8.24 11.57 -6.13
CA GLY A 277 7.99 12.09 -7.48
C GLY A 277 6.59 12.68 -7.69
N HIS A 278 5.64 12.51 -6.75
CA HIS A 278 4.24 12.85 -7.00
C HIS A 278 3.99 14.36 -7.07
N ALA A 279 4.59 15.15 -6.19
CA ALA A 279 4.49 16.62 -6.28
C ALA A 279 5.06 17.17 -7.60
N PRO A 280 6.25 16.73 -8.05
CA PRO A 280 6.72 17.05 -9.40
C PRO A 280 5.80 16.61 -10.53
N ILE A 281 5.22 15.41 -10.47
CA ILE A 281 4.26 14.93 -11.50
C ILE A 281 3.06 15.88 -11.56
N ASP A 282 2.45 16.22 -10.42
CA ASP A 282 1.35 17.20 -10.35
C ASP A 282 1.76 18.55 -10.95
N GLY A 283 2.99 19.02 -10.64
CA GLY A 283 3.53 20.27 -11.16
C GLY A 283 3.71 20.23 -12.68
N ILE A 284 4.22 19.13 -13.22
CA ILE A 284 4.36 18.95 -14.68
C ILE A 284 2.99 18.98 -15.35
N LEU A 285 2.00 18.26 -14.81
CA LEU A 285 0.64 18.23 -15.34
C LEU A 285 -0.03 19.61 -15.33
N ALA A 286 0.17 20.36 -14.24
CA ALA A 286 -0.35 21.71 -14.11
C ALA A 286 0.26 22.66 -15.16
N LEU A 287 1.59 22.70 -15.27
CA LEU A 287 2.29 23.55 -16.24
C LEU A 287 1.98 23.14 -17.69
N ALA A 288 1.97 21.84 -17.99
CA ALA A 288 1.65 21.35 -19.33
C ALA A 288 0.25 21.76 -19.77
N ARG A 289 -0.73 21.68 -18.86
CA ARG A 289 -2.12 22.11 -19.13
C ARG A 289 -2.24 23.61 -19.27
N GLU A 290 -1.71 24.39 -18.33
CA GLU A 290 -1.84 25.86 -18.29
C GLU A 290 -1.19 26.51 -19.50
N HIS A 291 0.02 26.06 -19.84
CA HIS A 291 0.83 26.66 -20.90
C HIS A 291 0.80 25.88 -22.21
N ARG A 292 -0.02 24.81 -22.29
CA ARG A 292 -0.13 23.93 -23.47
C ARG A 292 1.23 23.44 -23.98
N ILE A 293 2.08 22.99 -23.04
CA ILE A 293 3.42 22.49 -23.35
C ILE A 293 3.29 21.09 -23.94
N LYS A 294 3.91 20.87 -25.12
CA LYS A 294 4.04 19.56 -25.74
C LYS A 294 5.40 18.94 -25.42
N ALA A 295 5.48 17.63 -25.36
CA ALA A 295 6.70 16.91 -25.01
C ALA A 295 7.88 17.20 -25.95
N ASP A 296 7.63 17.42 -27.23
CA ASP A 296 8.63 17.74 -28.28
C ASP A 296 9.21 19.16 -28.13
N GLU A 297 8.45 20.09 -27.55
CA GLU A 297 8.89 21.48 -27.30
C GLU A 297 9.84 21.60 -26.08
N VAL A 298 9.91 20.57 -25.23
CA VAL A 298 10.67 20.62 -23.97
C VAL A 298 12.16 20.54 -24.24
N GLU A 299 12.91 21.56 -23.84
CA GLU A 299 14.37 21.61 -23.90
C GLU A 299 15.03 21.09 -22.62
N GLU A 300 14.44 21.40 -21.47
CA GLU A 300 14.94 20.99 -20.16
C GLU A 300 13.80 20.94 -19.13
N VAL A 301 13.85 19.97 -18.23
CA VAL A 301 13.02 19.90 -17.03
C VAL A 301 13.94 19.82 -15.82
N VAL A 302 13.73 20.70 -14.85
CA VAL A 302 14.44 20.66 -13.57
C VAL A 302 13.44 20.40 -12.46
N VAL A 303 13.66 19.31 -11.73
CA VAL A 303 12.78 18.83 -10.66
C VAL A 303 13.47 18.97 -9.31
N GLY A 304 12.84 19.68 -8.37
CA GLY A 304 13.31 19.83 -7.00
C GLY A 304 12.52 18.97 -6.03
N VAL A 305 13.23 18.18 -5.21
CA VAL A 305 12.67 17.28 -4.17
C VAL A 305 13.52 17.37 -2.90
N PRO A 306 13.06 16.86 -1.72
CA PRO A 306 13.91 16.77 -0.54
C PRO A 306 15.05 15.76 -0.74
N GLU A 307 16.13 15.88 0.05
CA GLU A 307 17.35 15.05 -0.07
C GLU A 307 17.08 13.53 -0.08
N PRO A 308 16.23 12.95 0.79
CA PRO A 308 15.92 11.54 0.71
C PRO A 308 15.24 11.14 -0.60
N GLY A 309 14.41 12.02 -1.15
CA GLY A 309 13.80 11.85 -2.47
C GLY A 309 14.85 11.89 -3.56
N TRP A 310 15.74 12.89 -3.57
CA TRP A 310 16.81 13.00 -4.54
C TRP A 310 17.68 11.74 -4.59
N LYS A 311 18.11 11.22 -3.44
CA LYS A 311 18.89 9.97 -3.34
C LYS A 311 18.18 8.76 -3.96
N LEU A 312 16.85 8.70 -3.87
CA LEU A 312 16.09 7.55 -4.36
C LEU A 312 15.70 7.66 -5.84
N ILE A 313 15.26 8.84 -6.29
CA ILE A 313 14.67 9.00 -7.63
C ILE A 313 15.50 9.86 -8.59
N GLY A 314 16.53 10.55 -8.10
CA GLY A 314 17.39 11.44 -8.88
C GLY A 314 18.82 10.97 -9.07
N ASP A 315 19.35 10.22 -8.11
CA ASP A 315 20.75 9.80 -8.07
C ASP A 315 20.91 8.27 -8.18
N PRO A 316 21.92 7.79 -8.92
CA PRO A 316 22.78 8.50 -9.87
C PRO A 316 22.03 8.86 -11.17
N GLU A 317 22.16 10.11 -11.62
CA GLU A 317 21.42 10.67 -12.77
C GLU A 317 21.47 9.79 -14.03
N PRO A 318 22.65 9.28 -14.49
CA PRO A 318 22.67 8.46 -15.70
C PRO A 318 21.82 7.20 -15.65
N ALA A 319 21.73 6.53 -14.49
CA ALA A 319 20.90 5.35 -14.32
C ALA A 319 19.41 5.72 -14.31
N LYS A 320 19.05 6.86 -13.70
CA LYS A 320 17.68 7.36 -13.67
C LYS A 320 17.19 7.82 -15.06
N GLN A 321 18.09 8.26 -15.92
CA GLN A 321 17.78 8.65 -17.31
C GLN A 321 17.64 7.47 -18.28
N ALA A 322 17.99 6.24 -17.87
CA ALA A 322 17.94 5.03 -18.70
C ALA A 322 17.41 3.81 -17.93
N PRO A 323 16.16 3.85 -17.41
CA PRO A 323 15.57 2.74 -16.66
C PRO A 323 15.42 1.51 -17.57
N LYS A 324 15.70 0.32 -17.03
CA LYS A 324 15.66 -0.96 -17.75
C LYS A 324 14.53 -1.88 -17.32
N SER A 325 13.91 -1.57 -16.21
CA SER A 325 12.83 -2.37 -15.61
C SER A 325 11.73 -1.46 -15.05
N VAL A 326 10.57 -2.05 -14.74
CA VAL A 326 9.48 -1.34 -14.06
C VAL A 326 9.97 -0.73 -12.75
N VAL A 327 10.76 -1.48 -11.97
CA VAL A 327 11.30 -0.98 -10.69
C VAL A 327 12.23 0.22 -10.93
N ASP A 328 13.11 0.17 -11.93
CA ASP A 328 13.97 1.32 -12.26
C ASP A 328 13.11 2.54 -12.62
N GLY A 329 12.06 2.36 -13.42
CA GLY A 329 11.13 3.41 -13.81
C GLY A 329 10.37 3.99 -12.62
N GLN A 330 9.90 3.16 -11.68
CA GLN A 330 9.21 3.57 -10.45
C GLN A 330 10.08 4.48 -9.57
N PHE A 331 11.39 4.28 -9.60
CA PHE A 331 12.37 5.05 -8.85
C PHE A 331 13.22 6.00 -9.74
N SER A 332 12.67 6.42 -10.87
CA SER A 332 13.29 7.37 -11.79
C SER A 332 12.41 8.62 -12.00
N MET A 333 12.83 9.76 -11.44
CA MET A 333 12.11 11.01 -11.70
C MET A 333 12.19 11.41 -13.19
N ALA A 334 13.30 11.11 -13.85
CA ALA A 334 13.47 11.39 -15.26
C ALA A 334 12.44 10.64 -16.12
N PHE A 335 12.24 9.37 -15.86
CA PHE A 335 11.24 8.54 -16.55
C PHE A 335 9.81 9.01 -16.24
N CYS A 336 9.48 9.22 -14.95
CA CYS A 336 8.16 9.70 -14.56
C CYS A 336 7.81 11.04 -15.23
N ALA A 337 8.76 11.98 -15.27
CA ALA A 337 8.56 13.27 -15.93
C ALA A 337 8.36 13.14 -17.43
N ALA A 338 9.18 12.31 -18.10
CA ALA A 338 9.10 12.08 -19.54
C ALA A 338 7.76 11.46 -19.94
N VAL A 339 7.32 10.42 -19.23
CA VAL A 339 6.01 9.77 -19.48
C VAL A 339 4.88 10.77 -19.23
N THR A 340 4.91 11.48 -18.10
CA THR A 340 3.87 12.47 -17.75
C THR A 340 3.70 13.54 -18.82
N LEU A 341 4.81 14.04 -19.41
CA LEU A 341 4.78 15.03 -20.50
C LEU A 341 4.23 14.46 -21.80
N ARG A 342 4.50 13.20 -22.09
CA ARG A 342 4.07 12.55 -23.34
C ARG A 342 2.61 12.13 -23.31
N GLU A 343 2.15 11.61 -22.18
CA GLU A 343 0.79 11.04 -22.04
C GLU A 343 -0.21 12.02 -21.41
N GLY A 344 0.24 13.11 -20.79
CA GLY A 344 -0.62 13.99 -20.00
C GLY A 344 -1.16 13.33 -18.73
N GLY A 345 -0.47 12.29 -18.26
CA GLY A 345 -0.76 11.48 -17.08
C GLY A 345 0.36 10.50 -16.79
N PHE A 346 0.17 9.63 -15.77
CA PHE A 346 1.07 8.52 -15.53
C PHE A 346 0.30 7.34 -14.90
N ALA A 347 0.09 6.30 -15.68
CA ALA A 347 -0.64 5.10 -15.32
C ALA A 347 0.26 3.85 -15.32
N TRP A 348 -0.26 2.73 -14.81
CA TRP A 348 0.50 1.46 -14.78
C TRP A 348 0.85 0.95 -16.18
N ASP A 349 -0.06 1.08 -17.14
CA ASP A 349 0.13 0.58 -18.50
C ASP A 349 1.26 1.29 -19.26
N ASP A 350 1.61 2.51 -18.83
CA ASP A 350 2.64 3.32 -19.48
C ASP A 350 4.03 2.69 -19.37
N TYR A 351 4.28 1.85 -18.37
CA TYR A 351 5.54 1.11 -18.28
C TYR A 351 5.78 0.23 -19.49
N ALA A 352 4.77 -0.50 -19.94
CA ALA A 352 4.88 -1.38 -21.11
C ALA A 352 5.14 -0.62 -22.42
N HIS A 353 4.66 0.61 -22.51
CA HIS A 353 4.78 1.42 -23.72
C HIS A 353 6.06 2.28 -23.75
N HIS A 354 6.56 2.68 -22.59
CA HIS A 354 7.64 3.67 -22.49
C HIS A 354 9.00 3.13 -22.06
N LEU A 355 9.06 1.95 -21.40
CA LEU A 355 10.32 1.30 -21.09
C LEU A 355 10.99 0.86 -22.41
N GLY A 356 12.18 1.42 -22.70
CA GLY A 356 12.89 1.17 -23.96
C GLY A 356 12.46 2.02 -25.16
N ASP A 357 11.40 2.86 -25.04
CA ASP A 357 11.01 3.76 -26.12
C ASP A 357 12.04 4.89 -26.31
N ALA A 358 12.54 5.01 -27.55
CA ALA A 358 13.62 5.93 -27.86
C ALA A 358 13.26 7.41 -27.60
N ALA A 359 12.02 7.82 -27.87
CA ALA A 359 11.58 9.18 -27.67
C ALA A 359 11.44 9.51 -26.18
N THR A 360 10.94 8.57 -25.36
CA THR A 360 10.89 8.72 -23.89
C THR A 360 12.30 8.81 -23.32
N LEU A 361 13.21 7.93 -23.71
CA LEU A 361 14.60 7.94 -23.25
C LEU A 361 15.34 9.21 -23.67
N ALA A 362 15.05 9.75 -24.86
CA ALA A 362 15.60 11.05 -25.28
C ALA A 362 15.09 12.20 -24.40
N LEU A 363 13.83 12.16 -23.99
CA LEU A 363 13.26 13.16 -23.08
C LEU A 363 13.80 12.99 -21.65
N CYS A 364 14.00 11.76 -21.16
CA CYS A 364 14.63 11.50 -19.86
C CYS A 364 15.99 12.21 -19.72
N LYS A 365 16.80 12.27 -20.78
CA LYS A 365 18.10 12.95 -20.80
C LYS A 365 18.01 14.48 -20.62
N ARG A 366 16.82 15.06 -20.79
CA ARG A 366 16.55 16.51 -20.58
C ARG A 366 16.05 16.79 -19.17
N VAL A 367 15.84 15.75 -18.32
CA VAL A 367 15.36 15.90 -16.95
C VAL A 367 16.51 15.83 -15.97
N LYS A 368 16.59 16.84 -15.11
CA LYS A 368 17.55 16.93 -14.00
C LYS A 368 16.80 16.98 -12.67
N THR A 369 17.36 16.34 -11.67
CA THR A 369 16.79 16.33 -10.31
C THR A 369 17.80 16.95 -9.33
N TRP A 370 17.32 17.78 -8.41
CA TRP A 370 18.15 18.44 -7.42
C TRP A 370 17.46 18.50 -6.05
N VAL A 371 18.22 18.79 -4.99
CA VAL A 371 17.68 19.02 -3.65
C VAL A 371 17.15 20.44 -3.57
N ASP A 372 15.83 20.62 -3.55
CA ASP A 372 15.19 21.93 -3.38
C ASP A 372 15.16 22.29 -1.88
N PRO A 373 15.79 23.41 -1.46
CA PRO A 373 15.82 23.82 -0.05
C PRO A 373 14.43 24.03 0.56
N ARG A 374 13.42 24.44 -0.24
CA ARG A 374 12.03 24.61 0.23
C ARG A 374 11.39 23.24 0.49
N ALA A 375 11.59 22.29 -0.41
CA ALA A 375 11.11 20.94 -0.22
C ALA A 375 11.79 20.26 0.97
N GLN A 376 13.09 20.48 1.14
CA GLN A 376 13.85 20.00 2.29
C GLN A 376 13.36 20.60 3.62
N ALA A 377 13.05 21.87 3.66
CA ALA A 377 12.54 22.53 4.87
C ALA A 377 11.13 22.04 5.29
N ASN A 378 10.32 21.62 4.32
CA ASN A 378 8.98 21.08 4.57
C ASN A 378 8.98 19.58 4.95
N PHE A 379 10.04 18.87 4.61
CA PHE A 379 10.17 17.44 4.90
C PHE A 379 10.52 17.19 6.38
N PRO A 380 9.96 16.17 7.05
CA PRO A 380 9.04 15.12 6.55
C PRO A 380 7.55 15.47 6.65
N ALA A 381 7.19 16.66 7.10
CA ALA A 381 5.79 17.04 7.32
C ALA A 381 4.98 17.07 6.01
N GLU A 382 5.62 17.48 4.92
CA GLU A 382 5.01 17.57 3.58
C GLU A 382 5.92 16.94 2.53
N MET A 383 5.32 16.28 1.54
CA MET A 383 6.01 15.68 0.38
C MET A 383 5.98 16.64 -0.81
N SER A 384 6.53 17.83 -0.61
CA SER A 384 6.50 18.92 -1.58
C SER A 384 7.59 18.78 -2.65
N GLY A 385 7.43 19.51 -3.78
CA GLY A 385 8.43 19.56 -4.84
C GLY A 385 8.23 20.73 -5.79
N SER A 386 9.28 21.07 -6.52
CA SER A 386 9.28 22.12 -7.55
C SER A 386 9.51 21.53 -8.93
N VAL A 387 9.00 22.23 -9.93
CA VAL A 387 9.21 21.91 -11.35
C VAL A 387 9.51 23.20 -12.10
N LYS A 388 10.51 23.13 -12.96
CA LYS A 388 10.82 24.15 -13.97
C LYS A 388 10.93 23.47 -15.32
N ILE A 389 10.16 23.94 -16.32
CA ILE A 389 10.18 23.45 -17.70
C ILE A 389 10.64 24.60 -18.61
N ARG A 390 11.70 24.37 -19.39
CA ARG A 390 12.19 25.29 -20.39
C ARG A 390 11.83 24.81 -21.79
N THR A 391 11.30 25.74 -22.58
CA THR A 391 10.97 25.58 -24.00
C THR A 391 11.46 26.80 -24.78
N ALA A 392 11.42 26.78 -26.11
CA ALA A 392 11.70 27.94 -26.94
C ALA A 392 10.78 29.15 -26.64
N ARG A 393 9.60 28.91 -26.06
CA ARG A 393 8.62 29.97 -25.68
C ARG A 393 8.91 30.62 -24.33
N GLY A 394 9.84 30.07 -23.54
CA GLY A 394 10.20 30.57 -22.22
C GLY A 394 10.35 29.48 -21.18
N THR A 395 10.47 29.92 -19.93
CA THR A 395 10.62 29.05 -18.75
C THR A 395 9.37 29.19 -17.90
N PHE A 396 8.79 28.03 -17.53
CA PHE A 396 7.59 27.90 -16.71
C PHE A 396 7.94 27.17 -15.44
N GLU A 397 7.49 27.65 -14.28
CA GLU A 397 7.82 27.02 -13.00
C GLU A 397 6.65 27.00 -12.03
N THR A 398 6.64 25.99 -11.17
CA THR A 398 5.65 25.86 -10.10
C THR A 398 6.24 25.14 -8.90
N TYR A 399 5.59 25.29 -7.75
CA TYR A 399 5.90 24.58 -6.52
C TYR A 399 4.63 23.94 -5.97
N VAL A 400 4.63 22.62 -5.84
CA VAL A 400 3.51 21.85 -5.28
C VAL A 400 3.83 21.51 -3.85
N ARG A 401 3.06 22.08 -2.91
CA ARG A 401 3.25 21.85 -1.48
C ARG A 401 2.64 20.54 -1.02
N VAL A 402 1.38 20.29 -1.41
CA VAL A 402 0.62 19.09 -1.02
C VAL A 402 0.16 18.40 -2.31
N PRO A 403 0.86 17.34 -2.74
CA PRO A 403 0.50 16.63 -3.95
C PRO A 403 -0.82 15.87 -3.82
N LYS A 404 -1.39 15.51 -4.96
CA LYS A 404 -2.58 14.69 -5.06
C LYS A 404 -2.38 13.33 -4.35
N GLY A 405 -3.44 12.89 -3.67
CA GLY A 405 -3.45 11.64 -2.90
C GLY A 405 -3.03 11.80 -1.43
N GLU A 406 -2.42 12.94 -1.05
CA GLU A 406 -2.14 13.23 0.36
C GLU A 406 -3.43 13.41 1.17
N PRO A 407 -3.43 13.20 2.49
CA PRO A 407 -4.64 13.35 3.32
C PRO A 407 -5.35 14.69 3.15
N ALA A 408 -4.59 15.78 3.02
CA ALA A 408 -5.13 17.13 2.82
C ALA A 408 -5.53 17.44 1.36
N ASN A 409 -5.18 16.58 0.40
CA ASN A 409 -5.53 16.66 -1.02
C ASN A 409 -5.89 15.27 -1.55
N PHE A 410 -6.78 14.57 -0.83
CA PHE A 410 -7.13 13.19 -1.11
C PHE A 410 -7.81 13.04 -2.47
N LEU A 411 -7.77 11.84 -3.05
CA LEU A 411 -8.48 11.55 -4.29
C LEU A 411 -9.99 11.72 -4.09
N THR A 412 -10.64 12.35 -5.04
CA THR A 412 -12.09 12.34 -5.12
C THR A 412 -12.61 10.92 -5.39
N ALA A 413 -13.88 10.68 -5.14
CA ALA A 413 -14.50 9.38 -5.43
C ALA A 413 -14.35 8.99 -6.91
N ALA A 414 -14.45 9.96 -7.83
CA ALA A 414 -14.28 9.75 -9.26
C ALA A 414 -12.84 9.36 -9.64
N GLU A 415 -11.83 10.03 -9.06
CA GLU A 415 -10.41 9.73 -9.30
C GLU A 415 -10.02 8.37 -8.74
N LEU A 416 -10.50 8.04 -7.54
CA LEU A 416 -10.28 6.74 -6.92
C LEU A 416 -10.92 5.62 -7.75
N ARG A 417 -12.16 5.85 -8.22
CA ARG A 417 -12.85 4.92 -9.10
C ARG A 417 -12.12 4.77 -10.44
N ALA A 418 -11.61 5.82 -11.04
CA ALA A 418 -10.83 5.76 -12.27
C ALA A 418 -9.54 4.95 -12.10
N LYS A 419 -8.83 5.13 -10.97
CA LYS A 419 -7.64 4.30 -10.64
C LYS A 419 -8.01 2.81 -10.54
N PHE A 420 -9.08 2.49 -9.80
CA PHE A 420 -9.58 1.11 -9.70
C PHE A 420 -9.95 0.53 -11.08
N ASP A 421 -10.70 1.30 -11.90
CA ASP A 421 -11.12 0.85 -13.23
C ASP A 421 -9.94 0.61 -14.17
N THR A 422 -8.91 1.45 -14.13
CA THR A 422 -7.68 1.27 -14.92
C THR A 422 -6.94 0.00 -14.50
N LEU A 423 -6.83 -0.27 -13.19
CA LEU A 423 -6.11 -1.43 -12.68
C LEU A 423 -6.88 -2.74 -12.92
N ALA A 424 -8.17 -2.77 -12.66
CA ALA A 424 -8.98 -3.97 -12.77
C ALA A 424 -9.53 -4.23 -14.19
N GLY A 425 -9.56 -3.19 -15.05
CA GLY A 425 -10.21 -3.22 -16.37
C GLY A 425 -9.74 -4.31 -17.32
N PRO A 426 -8.43 -4.64 -17.41
CA PRO A 426 -7.96 -5.73 -18.26
C PRO A 426 -8.50 -7.12 -17.87
N TYR A 427 -8.94 -7.30 -16.63
CA TYR A 427 -9.30 -8.61 -16.08
C TYR A 427 -10.77 -8.75 -15.68
N LEU A 428 -11.48 -7.63 -15.49
CA LEU A 428 -12.89 -7.60 -15.09
C LEU A 428 -13.70 -6.78 -16.09
N SER A 429 -14.88 -7.29 -16.50
CA SER A 429 -15.80 -6.52 -17.33
C SER A 429 -16.29 -5.24 -16.62
N ALA A 430 -16.78 -4.26 -17.38
CA ALA A 430 -17.33 -3.03 -16.82
C ALA A 430 -18.42 -3.33 -15.77
N ARG A 431 -19.37 -4.24 -16.09
CA ARG A 431 -20.42 -4.68 -15.17
C ARG A 431 -19.83 -5.24 -13.86
N ARG A 432 -18.82 -6.11 -13.96
CA ARG A 432 -18.20 -6.72 -12.78
C ARG A 432 -17.44 -5.70 -11.92
N ARG A 433 -16.76 -4.72 -12.55
CA ARG A 433 -16.11 -3.60 -11.83
C ARG A 433 -17.13 -2.73 -11.11
N ASP A 434 -18.29 -2.45 -11.74
CA ASP A 434 -19.37 -1.69 -11.10
C ASP A 434 -19.94 -2.42 -9.88
N GLU A 435 -20.24 -3.71 -10.02
CA GLU A 435 -20.71 -4.56 -8.93
C GLU A 435 -19.71 -4.60 -7.77
N LEU A 436 -18.44 -4.84 -8.06
CA LEU A 436 -17.37 -4.94 -7.05
C LEU A 436 -17.14 -3.60 -6.33
N ALA A 437 -17.02 -2.52 -7.08
CA ALA A 437 -16.84 -1.18 -6.50
C ALA A 437 -18.03 -0.77 -5.63
N ALA A 438 -19.27 -1.01 -6.08
CA ALA A 438 -20.45 -0.74 -5.29
C ALA A 438 -20.49 -1.58 -3.99
N ALA A 439 -20.15 -2.87 -4.08
CA ALA A 439 -20.11 -3.75 -2.92
C ALA A 439 -19.04 -3.30 -1.89
N ILE A 440 -17.86 -2.88 -2.33
CA ILE A 440 -16.80 -2.36 -1.44
C ILE A 440 -17.22 -1.02 -0.83
N LEU A 441 -17.80 -0.10 -1.59
CA LEU A 441 -18.24 1.18 -1.06
C LEU A 441 -19.45 1.06 -0.11
N ALA A 442 -20.19 -0.04 -0.18
CA ALA A 442 -21.25 -0.42 0.74
C ALA A 442 -20.83 -1.59 1.68
N LEU A 443 -19.55 -1.70 2.02
CA LEU A 443 -18.97 -2.85 2.72
C LEU A 443 -19.67 -3.17 4.04
N GLU A 444 -20.18 -2.18 4.76
CA GLU A 444 -20.95 -2.36 5.99
C GLU A 444 -22.24 -3.17 5.81
N GLN A 445 -22.74 -3.30 4.58
CA GLN A 445 -23.92 -4.09 4.25
C GLN A 445 -23.59 -5.54 3.90
N ALA A 446 -22.31 -5.86 3.65
CA ALA A 446 -21.87 -7.18 3.26
C ALA A 446 -22.07 -8.19 4.40
N LYS A 447 -22.79 -9.28 4.14
CA LYS A 447 -23.02 -10.38 5.08
C LYS A 447 -22.07 -11.56 4.87
N ASP A 448 -21.48 -11.66 3.69
CA ASP A 448 -20.52 -12.70 3.28
C ASP A 448 -19.36 -12.02 2.53
N ILE A 449 -18.21 -11.94 3.20
CA ILE A 449 -16.99 -11.35 2.61
C ILE A 449 -16.44 -12.23 1.50
N GLY A 450 -16.57 -13.55 1.60
CA GLY A 450 -16.20 -14.47 0.52
C GLY A 450 -17.01 -14.23 -0.76
N ALA A 451 -18.33 -13.93 -0.64
CA ALA A 451 -19.15 -13.58 -1.78
C ALA A 451 -18.67 -12.31 -2.46
N LEU A 452 -18.29 -11.27 -1.68
CA LEU A 452 -17.71 -10.05 -2.20
C LEU A 452 -16.38 -10.33 -2.92
N LEU A 453 -15.49 -11.10 -2.31
CA LEU A 453 -14.18 -11.43 -2.89
C LEU A 453 -14.30 -12.27 -4.17
N ARG A 454 -15.30 -13.11 -4.30
CA ARG A 454 -15.57 -13.85 -5.55
C ARG A 454 -15.85 -12.93 -6.74
N LEU A 455 -16.27 -11.67 -6.52
CA LEU A 455 -16.41 -10.68 -7.59
C LEU A 455 -15.05 -10.27 -8.21
N THR A 456 -13.95 -10.53 -7.55
CA THR A 456 -12.60 -10.24 -8.07
C THR A 456 -12.08 -11.30 -9.05
N ARG A 457 -12.76 -12.44 -9.17
CA ARG A 457 -12.35 -13.54 -10.05
C ARG A 457 -12.48 -13.12 -11.52
N PRO A 458 -11.49 -13.43 -12.39
CA PRO A 458 -11.61 -13.20 -13.81
C PRO A 458 -12.86 -13.86 -14.36
N GLU A 459 -13.58 -13.16 -15.23
CA GLU A 459 -14.69 -13.76 -15.96
C GLU A 459 -14.11 -14.67 -17.05
N ALA A 460 -14.70 -15.85 -17.21
CA ALA A 460 -14.34 -16.72 -18.34
C ALA A 460 -14.50 -15.91 -19.64
N ALA A 461 -13.48 -15.89 -20.50
CA ALA A 461 -13.60 -15.27 -21.81
C ALA A 461 -14.88 -15.81 -22.49
N PRO A 462 -15.74 -14.95 -23.06
CA PRO A 462 -16.95 -15.39 -23.72
C PRO A 462 -16.56 -16.48 -24.74
N SER A 463 -17.13 -17.67 -24.61
CA SER A 463 -16.82 -18.79 -25.47
C SER A 463 -17.02 -18.32 -26.93
N ARG A 464 -16.03 -18.55 -27.81
CA ARG A 464 -16.07 -18.17 -29.24
C ARG A 464 -17.33 -18.67 -29.97
N ARG A 465 -18.17 -19.52 -29.34
CA ARG A 465 -19.45 -20.00 -29.88
C ARG A 465 -20.56 -18.95 -29.90
N ALA A 466 -20.53 -17.91 -29.05
CA ALA A 466 -21.57 -16.87 -29.07
C ALA A 466 -21.36 -15.81 -30.15
N ALA A 467 -20.15 -15.64 -30.67
CA ALA A 467 -19.84 -14.68 -31.73
C ALA A 467 -20.18 -15.18 -33.14
N ALA A 468 -20.46 -16.48 -33.33
CA ALA A 468 -20.83 -17.07 -34.63
C ALA A 468 -22.35 -17.09 -34.87
N ALA A 469 -23.17 -16.92 -33.84
CA ALA A 469 -24.64 -16.96 -33.95
C ALA A 469 -25.30 -15.61 -34.27
N GLY A 470 -24.53 -14.53 -34.37
CA GLY A 470 -25.03 -13.17 -34.68
C GLY A 470 -24.74 -12.66 -36.08
N ARG A 471 -24.30 -13.56 -37.02
CA ARG A 471 -24.11 -13.26 -38.42
C ARG A 471 -24.77 -14.34 -39.25
N SER A 472 -26.06 -14.33 -39.35
CA SER A 472 -26.85 -14.99 -40.38
C SER A 472 -28.03 -14.09 -40.73
#